data_52b32cf5092624a0d1ac76489a734e75
#
_entry.id   52b32cf5092624a0d1ac76489a734e75
#
_cell.length_a   1.000
_cell.length_b   1.000
_cell.length_c   1.000
_cell.angle_alpha   90.00
_cell.angle_beta   90.00
_cell.angle_gamma   90.00
#
_symmetry.space_group_name_H-M   'P 1'
#
loop_
_entity.id
_entity.type
_entity.pdbx_description
1 polymer ?
#
loop_
_entity_poly.entity_id
_entity_poly.type
_entity_poly.pdbx_seq_one_letter_code
_entity_poly.pdbx_strand_id
1 'polypeptide(L)'
;VNERLPKSEILRGRKLISWAFKNSKTLYSDEFVILRVCPYGERKVLFAVERKVKGAVKRNRIKRLLREFYRKNKDKFQVGIWIFIGREALLRIKSHEINFPLIIPDKGGEG
;
A
#
# COMPACT_ATOMS: atom_id res chain seq x y z
N VAL A 1 10.47 -20.26 0.83
CA VAL A 1 10.30 -19.50 0.44
C VAL A 1 8.99 -19.00 0.11
N ASN A 2 8.14 -18.92 0.89
CA ASN A 2 6.92 -18.52 0.66
C ASN A 2 6.71 -17.14 1.01
N GLU A 3 6.76 -16.30 0.08
CA GLU A 3 6.54 -14.90 0.29
C GLU A 3 5.10 -14.54 0.05
N ARG A 4 4.22 -15.50 0.08
CA ARG A 4 2.85 -15.22 -0.14
C ARG A 4 2.31 -14.33 0.97
N LEU A 5 1.49 -13.38 0.62
CA LEU A 5 0.90 -12.47 1.58
C LEU A 5 -0.19 -13.18 2.37
N PRO A 6 -0.09 -13.27 3.69
CA PRO A 6 -1.12 -13.94 4.48
C PRO A 6 -2.43 -13.17 4.40
N LYS A 7 -3.51 -13.89 4.35
CA LYS A 7 -4.82 -13.27 4.31
C LYS A 7 -5.08 -12.43 5.54
N SER A 8 -4.47 -12.81 6.66
CA SER A 8 -4.69 -12.06 7.90
C SER A 8 -4.08 -10.66 7.86
N GLU A 9 -3.17 -10.42 6.93
CA GLU A 9 -2.60 -9.08 6.81
C GLU A 9 -3.39 -8.18 5.87
N ILE A 10 -4.33 -8.74 5.12
CA ILE A 10 -5.12 -7.94 4.21
C ILE A 10 -6.25 -7.27 5.00
N LEU A 11 -6.35 -5.97 4.91
CA LEU A 11 -7.40 -5.25 5.59
C LEU A 11 -8.75 -5.59 4.98
N ARG A 12 -9.68 -6.01 5.78
CA ARG A 12 -11.00 -6.38 5.32
C ARG A 12 -12.08 -5.76 6.15
N GLY A 13 -13.28 -5.72 5.62
CA GLY A 13 -14.41 -5.19 6.34
C GLY A 13 -14.65 -3.74 6.00
N ARG A 14 -15.84 -3.46 5.50
CA ARG A 14 -16.20 -2.14 5.04
C ARG A 14 -16.02 -1.07 6.12
N LYS A 15 -16.43 -1.39 7.34
CA LYS A 15 -16.35 -0.43 8.42
C LYS A 15 -14.90 -0.14 8.80
N LEU A 16 -14.08 -1.17 8.87
CA LEU A 16 -12.69 -0.99 9.25
C LEU A 16 -11.92 -0.24 8.16
N ILE A 17 -12.21 -0.55 6.91
CA ILE A 17 -11.58 0.15 5.81
C ILE A 17 -11.94 1.63 5.82
N SER A 18 -13.21 1.93 6.04
CA SER A 18 -13.66 3.30 6.10
C SER A 18 -13.01 4.04 7.27
N TRP A 19 -12.95 3.39 8.41
CA TRP A 19 -12.31 3.96 9.58
C TRP A 19 -10.83 4.24 9.33
N ALA A 20 -10.15 3.30 8.67
CA ALA A 20 -8.73 3.46 8.38
C ALA A 20 -8.47 4.64 7.45
N PHE A 21 -9.29 4.81 6.41
CA PHE A 21 -9.13 5.95 5.53
C PHE A 21 -9.34 7.25 6.29
N LYS A 22 -10.31 7.28 7.17
CA LYS A 22 -10.60 8.49 7.91
C LYS A 22 -9.51 8.84 8.89
N ASN A 23 -8.85 7.86 9.46
CA ASN A 23 -7.84 8.07 10.49
C ASN A 23 -6.41 7.94 10.00
N SER A 24 -6.22 7.83 8.71
CA SER A 24 -4.87 7.70 8.18
C SER A 24 -4.34 9.04 7.74
N LYS A 25 -3.02 9.11 7.60
CA LYS A 25 -2.36 10.30 7.10
C LYS A 25 -1.52 9.91 5.90
N THR A 26 -1.40 10.81 4.96
CA THR A 26 -0.57 10.56 3.79
C THR A 26 0.88 10.64 4.19
N LEU A 27 1.59 9.54 4.03
CA LEU A 27 2.99 9.48 4.34
C LEU A 27 3.83 9.82 3.11
N TYR A 28 3.38 9.42 1.94
CA TYR A 28 4.12 9.63 0.71
C TYR A 28 3.14 9.72 -0.46
N SER A 29 3.42 10.57 -1.41
CA SER A 29 2.56 10.70 -2.57
C SER A 29 3.38 11.18 -3.76
N ASP A 30 3.20 10.52 -4.89
CA ASP A 30 3.84 10.98 -6.13
C ASP A 30 2.90 10.63 -7.29
N GLU A 31 3.42 10.67 -8.51
CA GLU A 31 2.57 10.40 -9.67
C GLU A 31 2.18 8.94 -9.82
N PHE A 32 2.82 8.05 -9.08
CA PHE A 32 2.55 6.61 -9.20
C PHE A 32 1.71 6.04 -8.08
N VAL A 33 1.86 6.54 -6.88
CA VAL A 33 1.20 5.95 -5.72
C VAL A 33 1.02 6.96 -4.61
N ILE A 34 -0.01 6.73 -3.80
CA ILE A 34 -0.21 7.48 -2.57
C ILE A 34 -0.13 6.44 -1.46
N LEU A 35 0.72 6.67 -0.49
CA LEU A 35 0.85 5.77 0.65
C LEU A 35 0.33 6.46 1.89
N ARG A 36 -0.64 5.85 2.54
CA ARG A 36 -1.21 6.38 3.77
C ARG A 36 -0.98 5.39 4.89
N VAL A 37 -0.91 5.87 6.10
CA VAL A 37 -0.70 5.01 7.25
C VAL A 37 -1.62 5.43 8.38
N CYS A 38 -2.10 4.46 9.12
CA CYS A 38 -2.99 4.66 10.24
C CYS A 38 -2.47 3.85 11.42
N PRO A 39 -2.34 4.44 12.61
CA PRO A 39 -1.90 3.67 13.78
C PRO A 39 -2.87 2.54 14.08
N TYR A 40 -2.34 1.39 14.37
CA TYR A 40 -3.18 0.22 14.64
C TYR A 40 -2.33 -0.82 15.35
N GLY A 41 -2.97 -1.72 16.07
CA GLY A 41 -2.26 -2.72 16.87
C GLY A 41 -1.69 -3.89 16.10
N GLU A 42 -2.07 -4.04 14.83
CA GLU A 42 -1.56 -5.12 13.99
C GLU A 42 -1.14 -4.56 12.66
N ARG A 43 -0.31 -5.28 11.94
CA ARG A 43 0.10 -4.85 10.62
C ARG A 43 -0.95 -5.32 9.61
N LYS A 44 -1.58 -4.38 8.95
CA LYS A 44 -2.58 -4.67 7.94
C LYS A 44 -2.26 -3.83 6.71
N VAL A 45 -2.67 -4.30 5.55
CA VAL A 45 -2.40 -3.59 4.32
C VAL A 45 -3.64 -3.60 3.43
N LEU A 46 -3.85 -2.52 2.71
CA LEU A 46 -4.94 -2.40 1.77
C LEU A 46 -4.37 -1.91 0.45
N PHE A 47 -4.73 -2.55 -0.63
CA PHE A 47 -4.30 -2.13 -1.96
C PHE A 47 -5.52 -1.59 -2.69
N ALA A 48 -5.45 -0.32 -3.06
CA ALA A 48 -6.57 0.34 -3.72
C ALA A 48 -6.08 1.03 -5.00
N VAL A 49 -7.01 1.49 -5.79
CA VAL A 49 -6.71 2.16 -7.05
C VAL A 49 -7.55 3.41 -7.12
N GLU A 50 -7.00 4.49 -7.66
CA GLU A 50 -7.75 5.73 -7.81
C GLU A 50 -9.01 5.50 -8.60
N ARG A 51 -10.07 6.19 -8.24
CA ARG A 51 -11.35 6.03 -8.90
C ARG A 51 -11.32 6.32 -10.38
N LYS A 52 -10.50 7.26 -10.80
CA LYS A 52 -10.46 7.64 -12.20
C LYS A 52 -9.86 6.57 -13.10
N VAL A 53 -9.20 5.58 -12.54
CA VAL A 53 -8.68 4.49 -13.35
C VAL A 53 -9.83 3.57 -13.68
N LYS A 54 -10.11 3.43 -14.97
CA LYS A 54 -11.23 2.61 -15.43
C LYS A 54 -10.77 1.27 -15.98
N GLY A 55 -11.65 0.30 -15.88
CA GLY A 55 -11.38 -1.02 -16.44
C GLY A 55 -10.80 -1.98 -15.42
N ALA A 56 -11.41 -3.15 -15.31
CA ALA A 56 -10.99 -4.14 -14.31
C ALA A 56 -9.56 -4.63 -14.57
N VAL A 57 -9.17 -4.75 -15.81
CA VAL A 57 -7.83 -5.25 -16.13
C VAL A 57 -6.76 -4.30 -15.62
N LYS A 58 -6.94 -3.00 -15.86
CA LYS A 58 -5.96 -2.02 -15.40
C LYS A 58 -5.93 -1.97 -13.88
N ARG A 59 -7.09 -1.97 -13.25
CA ARG A 59 -7.16 -1.88 -11.82
C ARG A 59 -6.52 -3.10 -11.15
N ASN A 60 -6.76 -4.27 -11.68
CA ASN A 60 -6.18 -5.47 -11.12
C ASN A 60 -4.67 -5.51 -11.30
N ARG A 61 -4.19 -5.00 -12.42
CA ARG A 61 -2.76 -4.95 -12.66
C ARG A 61 -2.07 -4.02 -11.68
N ILE A 62 -2.68 -2.87 -11.41
CA ILE A 62 -2.14 -1.92 -10.44
C ILE A 62 -2.07 -2.55 -9.06
N LYS A 63 -3.14 -3.21 -8.62
CA LYS A 63 -3.14 -3.86 -7.32
C LYS A 63 -2.06 -4.93 -7.24
N ARG A 64 -1.86 -5.65 -8.32
CA ARG A 64 -0.85 -6.70 -8.35
C ARG A 64 0.55 -6.12 -8.21
N LEU A 65 0.82 -5.01 -8.88
CA LEU A 65 2.11 -4.36 -8.78
C LEU A 65 2.37 -3.87 -7.37
N LEU A 66 1.36 -3.30 -6.73
CA LEU A 66 1.49 -2.82 -5.37
C LEU A 66 1.69 -3.97 -4.40
N ARG A 67 0.97 -5.05 -4.61
CA ARG A 67 1.09 -6.22 -3.74
C ARG A 67 2.48 -6.82 -3.83
N GLU A 68 3.02 -6.85 -5.03
CA GLU A 68 4.35 -7.38 -5.24
C GLU A 68 5.40 -6.52 -4.57
N PHE A 69 5.24 -5.21 -4.67
CA PHE A 69 6.15 -4.28 -4.03
C PHE A 69 6.10 -4.46 -2.51
N TYR A 70 4.92 -4.55 -1.95
CA TYR A 70 4.77 -4.73 -0.51
C TYR A 70 5.40 -6.05 -0.07
N ARG A 71 5.16 -7.11 -0.79
CA ARG A 71 5.68 -8.42 -0.45
C ARG A 71 7.21 -8.42 -0.39
N LYS A 72 7.84 -7.73 -1.33
CA LYS A 72 9.29 -7.67 -1.38
C LYS A 72 9.90 -6.75 -0.33
N ASN A 73 9.11 -5.82 0.19
CA ASN A 73 9.62 -4.86 1.15
C ASN A 73 8.93 -4.96 2.51
N LYS A 74 8.36 -6.10 2.78
CA LYS A 74 7.53 -6.29 3.95
C LYS A 74 8.21 -5.90 5.25
N ASP A 75 9.48 -6.19 5.38
CA ASP A 75 10.24 -5.88 6.58
C ASP A 75 10.30 -4.42 6.90
N LYS A 76 10.07 -3.57 5.92
CA LYS A 76 10.18 -2.13 6.14
C LYS A 76 8.91 -1.53 6.72
N PHE A 77 7.84 -2.31 6.77
CA PHE A 77 6.55 -1.79 7.25
C PHE A 77 6.30 -2.29 8.66
N GLN A 78 6.09 -1.34 9.55
CA GLN A 78 5.88 -1.67 10.95
C GLN A 78 4.41 -1.91 11.23
N VAL A 79 4.07 -2.17 12.45
CA VAL A 79 2.70 -2.37 12.88
C VAL A 79 1.89 -1.13 12.54
N GLY A 80 0.71 -1.34 11.98
CA GLY A 80 -0.15 -0.25 11.56
C GLY A 80 -0.88 -0.64 10.29
N ILE A 81 -1.85 0.17 9.89
CA ILE A 81 -2.59 -0.07 8.66
C ILE A 81 -1.93 0.75 7.55
N TRP A 82 -1.48 0.06 6.52
CA TRP A 82 -0.81 0.70 5.38
C TRP A 82 -1.73 0.66 4.18
N ILE A 83 -2.06 1.81 3.61
CA ILE A 83 -2.96 1.91 2.49
C ILE A 83 -2.19 2.38 1.27
N PHE A 84 -2.14 1.53 0.25
CA PHE A 84 -1.48 1.86 -1.01
C PHE A 84 -2.57 2.20 -2.03
N ILE A 85 -2.54 3.40 -2.57
CA ILE A 85 -3.50 3.80 -3.57
C ILE A 85 -2.72 3.99 -4.87
N GLY A 86 -2.91 3.10 -5.82
CA GLY A 86 -2.19 3.14 -7.08
C GLY A 86 -2.79 4.12 -8.06
N ARG A 87 -1.95 4.79 -8.81
CA ARG A 87 -2.38 5.71 -9.85
C ARG A 87 -2.12 5.09 -11.21
N GLU A 88 -2.78 5.60 -12.21
CA GLU A 88 -2.67 5.03 -13.55
C GLU A 88 -1.23 5.04 -14.07
N ALA A 89 -0.45 6.03 -13.70
CA ALA A 89 0.93 6.11 -14.16
C ALA A 89 1.77 4.89 -13.72
N LEU A 90 1.33 4.21 -12.66
CA LEU A 90 2.04 3.03 -12.20
C LEU A 90 2.09 1.95 -13.27
N LEU A 91 1.13 1.94 -14.18
CA LEU A 91 1.10 0.94 -15.25
C LEU A 91 2.26 1.08 -16.23
N ARG A 92 2.93 2.22 -16.22
CA ARG A 92 4.04 2.44 -17.12
C ARG A 92 5.36 1.95 -16.56
N ILE A 93 5.36 1.49 -15.31
CA ILE A 93 6.57 1.01 -14.68
C ILE A 93 6.55 -0.50 -14.65
N LYS A 94 7.66 -1.12 -15.00
CA LYS A 94 7.76 -2.57 -14.92
C LYS A 94 7.91 -2.95 -13.46
N SER A 95 7.41 -4.11 -13.09
CA SER A 95 7.38 -4.49 -11.69
C SER A 95 8.76 -4.45 -11.02
N HIS A 96 9.79 -4.81 -11.73
CA HIS A 96 11.12 -4.82 -11.12
C HIS A 96 11.69 -3.40 -10.98
N GLU A 97 11.03 -2.42 -11.58
CA GLU A 97 11.50 -1.04 -11.48
C GLU A 97 10.75 -0.25 -10.43
N ILE A 98 9.81 -0.86 -9.76
CA ILE A 98 9.07 -0.15 -8.73
C ILE A 98 10.00 0.08 -7.57
N ASN A 99 10.32 1.32 -7.34
CA ASN A 99 11.26 1.65 -6.29
C ASN A 99 10.85 2.99 -5.71
N PHE A 100 9.83 2.98 -4.91
CA PHE A 100 9.41 4.20 -4.25
C PHE A 100 10.44 4.54 -3.19
N PRO A 101 10.77 5.80 -3.06
CA PRO A 101 11.64 6.19 -1.96
C PRO A 101 10.79 6.00 -0.71
N LEU A 102 10.97 4.91 -0.05
CA LEU A 102 10.20 4.64 1.12
C LEU A 102 10.75 5.44 2.24
N ILE A 103 10.17 6.57 2.46
CA ILE A 103 10.56 7.37 3.56
C ILE A 103 9.71 6.91 4.69
N ILE A 104 9.91 5.73 5.12
CA ILE A 104 9.21 5.21 6.26
C ILE A 104 9.96 5.71 7.46
N PRO A 105 9.34 6.44 8.32
CA PRO A 105 10.03 6.98 9.45
C PRO A 105 10.54 5.85 10.29
N ASP A 106 11.78 5.93 10.59
CA ASP A 106 12.39 5.04 11.38
C ASP A 106 11.82 5.23 12.65
N LYS A 107 11.28 4.37 13.22
CA LYS A 107 10.78 4.56 14.35
C LYS A 107 11.54 5.15 15.21
N GLY A 108 11.44 5.76 15.62
CA GLY A 108 12.17 6.33 16.40
C GLY A 108 13.06 7.15 15.93
N GLY A 109 13.31 6.96 15.16
CA GLY A 109 14.29 7.65 14.70
C GLY A 109 14.06 9.00 14.63
N GLU A 110 13.84 9.08 14.77
CA GLU A 110 13.84 9.91 14.65
C GLU A 110 13.51 10.55 14.97
N GLY A 111 13.26 10.36 15.10
CA GLY A 111 12.91 10.93 15.57
C GLY A 111 12.79 11.52 15.48
#